data_9c342acf058fc4349eaaf10be025f1e9
#
_entry.id   9c342acf058fc4349eaaf10be025f1e9
#
_cell.length_a   1.000
_cell.length_b   1.000
_cell.length_c   1.000
_cell.angle_alpha   90.00
_cell.angle_beta   90.00
_cell.angle_gamma   90.00
#
_symmetry.space_group_name_H-M   'P 1'
#
loop_
_entity.id
_entity.type
_entity.pdbx_description
1 polymer ?
#
loop_
_entity_poly.entity_id
_entity_poly.type
_entity_poly.pdbx_seq_one_letter_code
_entity_poly.pdbx_strand_id
1 'polypeptide(L)'
;MTELRKQPPESVLLVTLDSLRYDTAVRATCSSLSRLGLPIRAMAPAHFTFASHAAMWVGTTPGVPGLKQPFLDPKWGRLFRLVNGKVRATPRDGFLLPGRSIIDGFGQLGYRTVGTGAVDWFDPGTPTGAWLCQDFQRFFYPRTPSALGRQLAWLSRELTTGEAPTFCFLNAGETHVPYWHEGASWSLGDNPCVPYGQTNNRALCESRQRSCLEFIDARLAPLLDAFSEATILVTADHGDCWGEDGLWEHGTWHAKTMEVPLWLQVRGLRVTSPEAAP
;
A
#
# COMPACT_ATOMS: atom_id res chain seq x y z
N MET A 1 -22.76 11.33 4.79
CA MET A 1 -21.30 11.42 4.97
C MET A 1 -20.94 12.89 5.06
N THR A 2 -20.20 13.30 6.07
CA THR A 2 -19.71 14.68 6.17
C THR A 2 -18.77 14.93 5.00
N GLU A 3 -18.99 16.04 4.27
CA GLU A 3 -18.14 16.41 3.15
C GLU A 3 -16.72 16.66 3.63
N LEU A 4 -15.73 16.03 3.00
CA LEU A 4 -14.33 16.21 3.32
C LEU A 4 -13.88 17.63 2.92
N ARG A 5 -13.19 18.30 3.83
CA ARG A 5 -12.61 19.63 3.52
C ARG A 5 -11.49 19.48 2.49
N LYS A 6 -11.44 20.43 1.54
CA LYS A 6 -10.29 20.57 0.63
C LYS A 6 -9.01 20.77 1.42
N GLN A 7 -7.99 20.00 1.09
CA GLN A 7 -6.67 20.10 1.70
C GLN A 7 -5.82 21.16 0.98
N PRO A 8 -4.92 21.88 1.70
CA PRO A 8 -3.99 22.80 1.08
C PRO A 8 -3.17 22.17 -0.06
N PRO A 9 -2.77 22.94 -1.09
CA PRO A 9 -1.99 22.41 -2.24
C PRO A 9 -0.65 21.77 -1.86
N GLU A 10 -0.06 22.17 -0.74
CA GLU A 10 1.17 21.58 -0.20
C GLU A 10 0.96 20.17 0.37
N SER A 11 -0.28 19.81 0.70
CA SER A 11 -0.60 18.52 1.30
C SER A 11 -0.21 17.37 0.39
N VAL A 12 0.00 16.20 1.00
CA VAL A 12 0.38 14.96 0.31
C VAL A 12 -0.54 13.83 0.75
N LEU A 13 -1.14 13.16 -0.22
CA LEU A 13 -1.87 11.91 -0.03
C LEU A 13 -1.05 10.76 -0.62
N LEU A 14 -0.65 9.82 0.22
CA LEU A 14 -0.04 8.55 -0.18
C LEU A 14 -1.00 7.41 0.11
N VAL A 15 -1.42 6.70 -0.94
CA VAL A 15 -2.23 5.49 -0.83
C VAL A 15 -1.41 4.30 -1.33
N THR A 16 -1.31 3.26 -0.51
CA THR A 16 -0.78 1.95 -0.92
C THR A 16 -1.91 0.93 -0.97
N LEU A 17 -2.03 0.27 -2.11
CA LEU A 17 -2.98 -0.81 -2.37
C LEU A 17 -2.22 -2.13 -2.23
N ASP A 18 -2.40 -2.79 -1.09
CA ASP A 18 -1.58 -3.94 -0.70
C ASP A 18 -1.64 -5.07 -1.74
N SER A 19 -0.49 -5.56 -2.15
CA SER A 19 -0.32 -6.63 -3.15
C SER A 19 -0.87 -6.34 -4.56
N LEU A 20 -1.23 -5.10 -4.91
CA LEU A 20 -1.85 -4.83 -6.20
C LEU A 20 -0.87 -4.92 -7.37
N ARG A 21 -1.14 -5.82 -8.29
CA ARG A 21 -0.37 -6.01 -9.53
C ARG A 21 -0.61 -4.89 -10.54
N TYR A 22 0.43 -4.52 -11.27
CA TYR A 22 0.32 -3.56 -12.38
C TYR A 22 -0.64 -4.03 -13.47
N ASP A 23 -0.57 -5.31 -13.87
CA ASP A 23 -1.43 -5.84 -14.93
C ASP A 23 -2.90 -5.95 -14.53
N THR A 24 -3.22 -6.08 -13.23
CA THR A 24 -4.60 -5.91 -12.71
C THR A 24 -5.06 -4.47 -12.87
N ALA A 25 -4.22 -3.51 -12.48
CA ALA A 25 -4.56 -2.09 -12.55
C ALA A 25 -4.88 -1.61 -13.98
N VAL A 26 -4.12 -2.09 -14.96
CA VAL A 26 -4.34 -1.76 -16.40
C VAL A 26 -5.66 -2.31 -16.92
N ARG A 27 -6.14 -3.43 -16.38
CA ARG A 27 -7.39 -4.11 -16.83
C ARG A 27 -8.63 -3.71 -16.06
N ALA A 28 -8.48 -3.07 -14.92
CA ALA A 28 -9.60 -2.66 -14.08
C ALA A 28 -10.29 -1.40 -14.61
N THR A 29 -11.58 -1.29 -14.32
CA THR A 29 -12.37 -0.08 -14.63
C THR A 29 -12.39 0.83 -13.42
N CYS A 30 -11.51 1.82 -13.39
CA CYS A 30 -11.32 2.73 -12.26
C CYS A 30 -11.68 4.16 -12.66
N SER A 31 -12.91 4.59 -12.37
CA SER A 31 -13.40 5.92 -12.77
C SER A 31 -12.77 7.05 -11.95
N SER A 32 -12.45 6.81 -10.68
CA SER A 32 -11.87 7.80 -9.77
C SER A 32 -10.36 7.93 -9.99
N LEU A 33 -9.64 6.82 -10.06
CA LEU A 33 -8.19 6.81 -10.29
C LEU A 33 -7.84 7.28 -11.71
N SER A 34 -8.68 7.00 -12.72
CA SER A 34 -8.47 7.48 -14.09
C SER A 34 -8.46 9.01 -14.21
N ARG A 35 -9.03 9.71 -13.22
CA ARG A 35 -8.93 11.17 -13.14
C ARG A 35 -7.49 11.65 -12.87
N LEU A 36 -6.65 10.81 -12.29
CA LEU A 36 -5.21 11.05 -12.08
C LEU A 36 -4.37 10.71 -13.33
N GLY A 37 -4.96 10.02 -14.31
CA GLY A 37 -4.31 9.54 -15.54
C GLY A 37 -4.30 8.01 -15.63
N LEU A 38 -3.58 7.47 -16.61
CA LEU A 38 -3.33 6.04 -16.71
C LEU A 38 -2.28 5.62 -15.67
N PRO A 39 -2.33 4.36 -15.18
CA PRO A 39 -1.33 3.88 -14.25
C PRO A 39 0.05 3.80 -14.93
N ILE A 40 1.04 4.43 -14.34
CA ILE A 40 2.44 4.31 -14.72
C ILE A 40 2.98 3.00 -14.17
N ARG A 41 3.76 2.25 -14.95
CA ARG A 41 4.46 1.07 -14.44
C ARG A 41 5.61 1.52 -13.55
N ALA A 42 5.55 1.17 -12.29
CA ALA A 42 6.57 1.46 -11.29
C ALA A 42 7.17 0.18 -10.72
N MET A 43 8.33 0.30 -10.08
CA MET A 43 8.99 -0.78 -9.36
C MET A 43 8.78 -0.61 -7.87
N ALA A 44 8.20 -1.62 -7.21
CA ALA A 44 8.09 -1.65 -5.77
C ALA A 44 9.47 -1.65 -5.09
N PRO A 45 9.64 -1.02 -3.92
CA PRO A 45 10.92 -1.04 -3.21
C PRO A 45 11.33 -2.43 -2.72
N ALA A 46 10.36 -3.28 -2.41
CA ALA A 46 10.57 -4.67 -1.99
C ALA A 46 9.37 -5.54 -2.40
N HIS A 47 9.40 -6.81 -2.08
CA HIS A 47 8.41 -7.81 -2.48
C HIS A 47 7.50 -8.28 -1.34
N PHE A 48 7.36 -7.48 -0.28
CA PHE A 48 6.40 -7.67 0.82
C PHE A 48 6.23 -6.39 1.64
N THR A 49 5.13 -6.29 2.34
CA THR A 49 4.58 -5.05 2.92
C THR A 49 5.56 -4.32 3.84
N PHE A 50 6.13 -5.01 4.85
CA PHE A 50 7.00 -4.33 5.81
C PHE A 50 8.24 -3.73 5.15
N ALA A 51 8.93 -4.49 4.30
CA ALA A 51 10.15 -4.03 3.64
C ALA A 51 9.88 -2.86 2.69
N SER A 52 8.76 -2.90 1.95
CA SER A 52 8.37 -1.82 1.04
C SER A 52 8.06 -0.53 1.79
N HIS A 53 7.24 -0.59 2.84
CA HIS A 53 6.91 0.61 3.61
C HIS A 53 8.12 1.14 4.39
N ALA A 54 8.94 0.26 4.97
CA ALA A 54 10.20 0.68 5.60
C ALA A 54 11.11 1.41 4.61
N ALA A 55 11.24 0.90 3.38
CA ALA A 55 12.01 1.54 2.33
C ALA A 55 11.42 2.89 1.90
N MET A 56 10.08 2.98 1.77
CA MET A 56 9.39 4.24 1.46
C MET A 56 9.63 5.28 2.57
N TRP A 57 9.60 4.88 3.85
CA TRP A 57 9.80 5.79 4.98
C TRP A 57 11.21 6.36 5.02
N VAL A 58 12.24 5.57 4.73
CA VAL A 58 13.64 6.02 4.83
C VAL A 58 14.32 6.31 3.49
N GLY A 59 13.61 6.17 2.38
CA GLY A 59 14.14 6.45 1.04
C GLY A 59 15.21 5.46 0.56
N THR A 60 15.15 4.20 1.00
CA THR A 60 16.11 3.15 0.61
C THR A 60 15.40 2.06 -0.18
N THR A 61 16.01 1.56 -1.24
CA THR A 61 15.49 0.43 -2.02
C THR A 61 16.22 -0.86 -1.61
N PRO A 62 15.59 -1.75 -0.82
CA PRO A 62 16.22 -2.98 -0.34
C PRO A 62 16.22 -4.10 -1.38
N GLY A 63 15.32 -4.08 -2.36
CA GLY A 63 15.13 -5.16 -3.30
C GLY A 63 16.35 -5.41 -4.20
N VAL A 64 16.75 -6.67 -4.34
CA VAL A 64 17.81 -7.11 -5.24
C VAL A 64 17.21 -7.89 -6.40
N PRO A 65 17.32 -7.37 -7.64
CA PRO A 65 16.77 -8.07 -8.81
C PRO A 65 17.29 -9.49 -8.95
N GLY A 66 16.39 -10.42 -9.24
CA GLY A 66 16.73 -11.83 -9.49
C GLY A 66 16.86 -12.71 -8.25
N LEU A 67 16.77 -12.17 -7.05
CA LEU A 67 16.77 -12.96 -5.82
C LEU A 67 15.43 -13.66 -5.62
N LYS A 68 15.44 -14.98 -5.61
CA LYS A 68 14.23 -15.81 -5.46
C LYS A 68 14.05 -16.39 -4.05
N GLN A 69 14.88 -16.01 -3.09
CA GLN A 69 14.75 -16.48 -1.71
C GLN A 69 13.65 -15.69 -0.99
N PRO A 70 12.63 -16.37 -0.41
CA PRO A 70 11.54 -15.71 0.27
C PRO A 70 12.03 -14.88 1.45
N PHE A 71 11.51 -13.67 1.59
CA PHE A 71 11.77 -12.77 2.72
C PHE A 71 13.26 -12.51 3.02
N LEU A 72 14.14 -12.77 2.08
CA LEU A 72 15.56 -12.50 2.18
C LEU A 72 15.97 -11.44 1.19
N ASP A 73 16.56 -10.37 1.69
CA ASP A 73 17.27 -9.38 0.92
C ASP A 73 18.77 -9.46 1.26
N PRO A 74 19.67 -9.77 0.31
CA PRO A 74 21.09 -9.90 0.60
C PRO A 74 21.74 -8.63 1.11
N LYS A 75 21.27 -7.47 0.67
CA LYS A 75 21.76 -6.17 1.14
C LYS A 75 21.45 -5.97 2.63
N TRP A 76 20.38 -6.62 3.09
CA TRP A 76 19.84 -6.48 4.43
C TRP A 76 19.68 -7.84 5.14
N GLY A 77 20.34 -8.87 4.70
CA GLY A 77 20.11 -10.28 5.01
C GLY A 77 20.06 -10.72 6.47
N ARG A 78 20.25 -9.82 7.42
CA ARG A 78 19.99 -10.06 8.85
C ARG A 78 18.80 -9.26 9.38
N LEU A 79 18.09 -8.57 8.50
CA LEU A 79 17.19 -7.50 8.83
C LEU A 79 15.78 -7.94 9.14
N PHE A 80 15.33 -8.98 8.48
CA PHE A 80 13.98 -9.49 8.59
C PHE A 80 14.02 -10.94 9.06
N ARG A 81 13.97 -11.12 10.37
CA ARG A 81 13.76 -12.43 10.94
C ARG A 81 12.27 -12.62 11.15
N LEU A 82 11.65 -13.40 10.28
CA LEU A 82 10.26 -13.83 10.44
C LEU A 82 10.18 -14.89 11.54
N VAL A 83 9.34 -14.66 12.52
CA VAL A 83 8.97 -15.66 13.53
C VAL A 83 7.46 -15.79 13.50
N ASN A 84 6.95 -16.97 13.12
CA ASN A 84 5.50 -17.26 13.00
C ASN A 84 4.76 -16.28 12.09
N GLY A 85 5.35 -15.95 10.92
CA GLY A 85 4.76 -15.02 9.96
C GLY A 85 4.80 -13.55 10.37
N LYS A 86 5.40 -13.21 11.50
CA LYS A 86 5.58 -11.84 11.98
C LYS A 86 7.05 -11.56 12.24
N VAL A 87 7.52 -10.37 11.84
CA VAL A 87 8.86 -9.93 12.21
C VAL A 87 8.88 -9.60 13.69
N ARG A 88 9.71 -10.29 14.45
CA ARG A 88 10.05 -9.93 15.83
C ARG A 88 11.38 -9.19 15.81
N ALA A 89 11.34 -7.89 16.00
CA ALA A 89 12.52 -7.14 16.36
C ALA A 89 12.78 -7.37 17.84
N THR A 90 13.89 -8.05 18.16
CA THR A 90 14.47 -7.94 19.50
C THR A 90 15.56 -6.87 19.45
N PRO A 91 15.91 -6.21 20.56
CA PRO A 91 17.01 -5.22 20.59
C PRO A 91 18.35 -5.78 20.07
N ARG A 92 18.51 -7.09 20.02
CA ARG A 92 19.74 -7.77 19.53
C ARG A 92 19.63 -8.28 18.10
N ASP A 93 18.40 -8.56 17.63
CA ASP A 93 18.11 -9.10 16.29
C ASP A 93 17.32 -8.10 15.45
N GLY A 94 17.00 -6.96 16.02
CA GLY A 94 16.15 -5.93 15.44
C GLY A 94 16.85 -5.23 14.32
N PHE A 95 16.08 -5.09 13.30
CA PHE A 95 16.45 -4.44 12.09
C PHE A 95 15.66 -3.15 11.95
N LEU A 96 16.37 -2.10 12.01
CA LEU A 96 15.89 -0.78 11.63
C LEU A 96 16.74 -0.30 10.47
N LEU A 97 16.10 0.07 9.37
CA LEU A 97 16.79 0.80 8.31
C LEU A 97 17.35 2.10 8.91
N PRO A 98 18.67 2.34 8.83
CA PRO A 98 19.22 3.58 9.33
C PRO A 98 18.73 4.72 8.44
N GLY A 99 18.17 5.74 9.05
CA GLY A 99 17.66 6.90 8.34
C GLY A 99 16.55 7.60 9.14
N ARG A 100 16.27 8.83 8.78
CA ARG A 100 15.10 9.54 9.27
C ARG A 100 13.89 9.16 8.42
N SER A 101 12.76 8.98 9.08
CA SER A 101 11.50 8.76 8.40
C SER A 101 11.04 10.02 7.68
N ILE A 102 10.53 9.87 6.46
CA ILE A 102 9.88 10.96 5.73
C ILE A 102 8.68 11.53 6.51
N ILE A 103 8.02 10.70 7.32
CA ILE A 103 6.87 11.10 8.14
C ILE A 103 7.30 12.08 9.22
N ASP A 104 8.41 11.76 9.93
CA ASP A 104 9.04 12.69 10.87
C ASP A 104 9.46 13.98 10.16
N GLY A 105 10.03 13.87 8.95
CA GLY A 105 10.39 15.03 8.13
C GLY A 105 9.21 15.95 7.84
N PHE A 106 8.06 15.41 7.46
CA PHE A 106 6.84 16.20 7.28
C PHE A 106 6.39 16.85 8.60
N GLY A 107 6.44 16.12 9.72
CA GLY A 107 6.13 16.68 11.04
C GLY A 107 7.02 17.87 11.40
N GLN A 108 8.33 17.79 11.15
CA GLN A 108 9.29 18.87 11.39
C GLN A 108 9.04 20.10 10.49
N LEU A 109 8.47 19.89 9.30
CA LEU A 109 8.06 20.95 8.39
C LEU A 109 6.70 21.58 8.76
N GLY A 110 6.09 21.18 9.87
CA GLY A 110 4.82 21.72 10.33
C GLY A 110 3.58 21.07 9.72
N TYR A 111 3.72 19.95 9.02
CA TYR A 111 2.57 19.20 8.52
C TYR A 111 1.87 18.44 9.65
N ARG A 112 0.58 18.27 9.51
CA ARG A 112 -0.14 17.22 10.25
C ARG A 112 0.19 15.88 9.58
N THR A 113 0.58 14.88 10.38
CA THR A 113 0.85 13.53 9.89
C THR A 113 -0.23 12.56 10.36
N VAL A 114 -1.04 12.08 9.44
CA VAL A 114 -2.22 11.26 9.68
C VAL A 114 -2.11 9.99 8.86
N GLY A 115 -2.21 8.81 9.48
CA GLY A 115 -2.05 7.54 8.78
C GLY A 115 -3.03 6.47 9.21
N THR A 116 -3.34 5.54 8.30
CA THR A 116 -4.08 4.30 8.60
C THR A 116 -3.55 3.16 7.74
N GLY A 117 -3.32 2.00 8.37
CA GLY A 117 -2.90 0.78 7.68
C GLY A 117 -3.77 -0.39 8.07
N ALA A 118 -4.25 -1.16 7.08
CA ALA A 118 -5.22 -2.22 7.28
C ALA A 118 -4.58 -3.56 7.69
N VAL A 119 -3.45 -3.90 7.08
CA VAL A 119 -2.82 -5.21 7.28
C VAL A 119 -2.03 -5.28 8.60
N ASP A 120 -1.81 -6.50 9.10
CA ASP A 120 -1.20 -6.76 10.41
C ASP A 120 0.21 -6.18 10.60
N TRP A 121 0.92 -5.88 9.50
CA TRP A 121 2.20 -5.18 9.55
C TRP A 121 2.11 -3.80 10.19
N PHE A 122 0.92 -3.18 10.20
CA PHE A 122 0.64 -1.89 10.84
C PHE A 122 0.04 -2.02 12.24
N ASP A 123 0.02 -3.22 12.85
CA ASP A 123 -0.44 -3.38 14.23
C ASP A 123 0.55 -2.72 15.21
N PRO A 124 0.21 -1.58 15.84
CA PRO A 124 1.12 -0.89 16.75
C PRO A 124 1.41 -1.69 18.03
N GLY A 125 0.69 -2.78 18.30
CA GLY A 125 0.98 -3.73 19.36
C GLY A 125 2.17 -4.66 19.05
N THR A 126 2.70 -4.64 17.82
CA THR A 126 3.88 -5.41 17.42
C THR A 126 5.10 -4.49 17.24
N PRO A 127 6.34 -4.99 17.42
CA PRO A 127 7.53 -4.17 17.19
C PRO A 127 7.63 -3.59 15.77
N THR A 128 7.23 -4.35 14.74
CA THR A 128 7.23 -3.92 13.35
C THR A 128 6.17 -2.86 13.08
N GLY A 129 4.95 -3.06 13.55
CA GLY A 129 3.87 -2.10 13.38
C GLY A 129 4.12 -0.82 14.17
N ALA A 130 4.62 -0.94 15.41
CA ALA A 130 5.03 0.22 16.18
C ALA A 130 6.07 1.07 15.43
N TRP A 131 7.07 0.44 14.81
CA TRP A 131 8.09 1.14 14.02
C TRP A 131 7.49 1.82 12.78
N LEU A 132 6.57 1.18 12.06
CA LEU A 132 5.92 1.77 10.90
C LEU A 132 5.01 2.95 11.24
N CYS A 133 4.45 2.98 12.47
CA CYS A 133 3.42 3.93 12.85
C CYS A 133 3.91 5.07 13.77
N GLN A 134 5.08 4.94 14.41
CA GLN A 134 5.53 5.80 15.52
C GLN A 134 5.65 7.28 15.17
N ASP A 135 5.96 7.62 13.92
CA ASP A 135 6.21 9.00 13.50
C ASP A 135 4.93 9.73 13.04
N PHE A 136 3.80 9.03 12.98
CA PHE A 136 2.50 9.66 12.74
C PHE A 136 1.97 10.31 14.03
N GLN A 137 1.52 11.55 13.94
CA GLN A 137 0.81 12.21 15.05
C GLN A 137 -0.51 11.51 15.36
N ARG A 138 -1.18 10.99 14.34
CA ARG A 138 -2.43 10.24 14.44
C ARG A 138 -2.36 9.02 13.54
N PHE A 139 -2.56 7.83 14.13
CA PHE A 139 -2.59 6.58 13.37
C PHE A 139 -3.77 5.69 13.78
N PHE A 140 -4.42 5.06 12.79
CA PHE A 140 -5.52 4.13 12.99
C PHE A 140 -5.22 2.77 12.39
N TYR A 141 -5.24 1.73 13.22
CA TYR A 141 -5.16 0.33 12.79
C TYR A 141 -6.52 -0.34 13.00
N PRO A 142 -7.22 -0.76 11.93
CA PRO A 142 -8.59 -1.30 12.03
C PRO A 142 -8.66 -2.76 12.52
N ARG A 143 -7.53 -3.46 12.65
CA ARG A 143 -7.40 -4.87 13.07
C ARG A 143 -8.02 -5.88 12.09
N THR A 144 -8.22 -5.49 10.85
CA THR A 144 -8.66 -6.36 9.75
C THR A 144 -8.23 -5.76 8.42
N PRO A 145 -7.71 -6.58 7.47
CA PRO A 145 -7.22 -6.06 6.20
C PRO A 145 -8.33 -5.46 5.32
N SER A 146 -9.55 -5.98 5.37
CA SER A 146 -10.68 -5.49 4.55
C SER A 146 -11.52 -4.49 5.32
N ALA A 147 -10.98 -3.31 5.57
CA ALA A 147 -11.58 -2.31 6.45
C ALA A 147 -11.65 -0.89 5.86
N LEU A 148 -11.58 -0.77 4.54
CA LEU A 148 -11.52 0.53 3.85
C LEU A 148 -12.62 1.50 4.31
N GLY A 149 -13.85 1.03 4.48
CA GLY A 149 -14.96 1.86 4.96
C GLY A 149 -14.69 2.48 6.33
N ARG A 150 -14.08 1.71 7.27
CA ARG A 150 -13.71 2.19 8.61
C ARG A 150 -12.52 3.16 8.56
N GLN A 151 -11.55 2.89 7.69
CA GLN A 151 -10.39 3.75 7.48
C GLN A 151 -10.83 5.11 6.91
N LEU A 152 -11.66 5.12 5.88
CA LEU A 152 -12.19 6.34 5.28
C LEU A 152 -13.07 7.14 6.24
N ALA A 153 -13.91 6.45 7.03
CA ALA A 153 -14.71 7.11 8.07
C ALA A 153 -13.85 7.73 9.16
N TRP A 154 -12.72 7.13 9.52
CA TRP A 154 -11.76 7.70 10.46
C TRP A 154 -11.01 8.88 9.84
N LEU A 155 -10.47 8.74 8.63
CA LEU A 155 -9.79 9.82 7.92
C LEU A 155 -10.71 11.02 7.72
N SER A 156 -11.99 10.81 7.40
CA SER A 156 -12.92 11.92 7.22
C SER A 156 -13.11 12.76 8.49
N ARG A 157 -12.97 12.17 9.69
CA ARG A 157 -12.98 12.93 10.95
C ARG A 157 -11.65 13.67 11.18
N GLU A 158 -10.54 13.01 10.92
CA GLU A 158 -9.22 13.62 11.13
C GLU A 158 -8.94 14.79 10.13
N LEU A 159 -9.48 14.72 8.92
CA LEU A 159 -9.23 15.69 7.85
C LEU A 159 -10.17 16.92 7.85
N THR A 160 -11.11 16.99 8.78
CA THR A 160 -12.07 18.12 8.88
C THR A 160 -11.50 19.37 9.52
N THR A 161 -10.41 19.25 10.30
CA THR A 161 -9.88 20.32 11.15
C THR A 161 -8.46 20.70 10.75
N GLY A 162 -8.13 22.01 10.89
CA GLY A 162 -6.79 22.53 10.72
C GLY A 162 -6.54 23.19 9.36
N GLU A 163 -5.64 24.19 9.35
CA GLU A 163 -5.20 24.93 8.15
C GLU A 163 -3.82 24.47 7.69
N ALA A 164 -3.09 23.75 8.55
CA ALA A 164 -1.78 23.22 8.22
C ALA A 164 -1.87 22.16 7.11
N PRO A 165 -0.89 22.10 6.21
CA PRO A 165 -0.81 21.03 5.22
C PRO A 165 -0.74 19.66 5.89
N THR A 166 -1.28 18.64 5.24
CA THR A 166 -1.39 17.30 5.79
C THR A 166 -0.58 16.30 4.95
N PHE A 167 0.26 15.49 5.60
CA PHE A 167 0.72 14.23 5.04
C PHE A 167 -0.27 13.14 5.48
N CYS A 168 -1.05 12.65 4.53
CA CYS A 168 -2.06 11.61 4.75
C CYS A 168 -1.62 10.30 4.12
N PHE A 169 -1.62 9.23 4.92
CA PHE A 169 -1.29 7.88 4.46
C PHE A 169 -2.49 6.93 4.63
N LEU A 170 -2.75 6.13 3.61
CA LEU A 170 -3.74 5.05 3.62
C LEU A 170 -3.13 3.78 3.01
N ASN A 171 -3.04 2.70 3.78
CA ASN A 171 -2.83 1.36 3.22
C ASN A 171 -4.16 0.62 3.22
N ALA A 172 -4.65 0.25 2.04
CA ALA A 172 -5.85 -0.55 1.84
C ALA A 172 -5.46 -2.02 1.60
N GLY A 173 -6.09 -2.93 2.32
CA GLY A 173 -5.72 -4.35 2.31
C GLY A 173 -6.65 -5.24 1.49
N GLU A 174 -7.69 -4.70 0.85
CA GLU A 174 -8.66 -5.48 0.08
C GLU A 174 -8.04 -6.19 -1.12
N THR A 175 -6.99 -5.62 -1.72
CA THR A 175 -6.24 -6.21 -2.84
C THR A 175 -5.19 -7.24 -2.44
N HIS A 176 -4.96 -7.43 -1.13
CA HIS A 176 -4.16 -8.53 -0.58
C HIS A 176 -4.96 -9.83 -0.52
N VAL A 177 -4.29 -10.98 -0.57
CA VAL A 177 -4.93 -12.30 -0.38
C VAL A 177 -5.80 -12.31 0.90
N PRO A 178 -6.99 -12.86 0.85
CA PRO A 178 -7.67 -13.65 -0.20
C PRO A 178 -8.43 -12.82 -1.24
N TYR A 179 -8.07 -11.55 -1.45
CA TYR A 179 -8.72 -10.61 -2.39
C TYR A 179 -10.21 -10.49 -2.09
N TRP A 180 -10.51 -9.85 -0.99
CA TRP A 180 -11.89 -9.73 -0.52
C TRP A 180 -12.22 -8.28 -0.13
N HIS A 181 -13.43 -7.86 -0.44
CA HIS A 181 -14.00 -6.58 -0.04
C HIS A 181 -15.40 -6.75 0.52
N GLU A 182 -15.88 -5.78 1.28
CA GLU A 182 -17.25 -5.73 1.78
C GLU A 182 -18.26 -5.77 0.60
N GLY A 183 -19.18 -6.72 0.65
CA GLY A 183 -20.17 -6.95 -0.42
C GLY A 183 -19.71 -7.88 -1.55
N ALA A 184 -18.50 -8.46 -1.46
CA ALA A 184 -18.07 -9.50 -2.38
C ALA A 184 -18.99 -10.72 -2.33
N SER A 185 -19.23 -11.37 -3.48
CA SER A 185 -20.09 -12.57 -3.58
C SER A 185 -19.41 -13.87 -3.13
N TRP A 186 -18.13 -13.79 -2.71
CA TRP A 186 -17.37 -14.94 -2.21
C TRP A 186 -16.97 -14.74 -0.75
N SER A 187 -16.64 -15.83 -0.06
CA SER A 187 -16.27 -15.81 1.35
C SER A 187 -14.85 -15.29 1.56
N LEU A 188 -14.63 -14.51 2.63
CA LEU A 188 -13.30 -14.14 3.10
C LEU A 188 -12.40 -15.35 3.41
N GLY A 189 -12.98 -16.49 3.80
CA GLY A 189 -12.23 -17.72 4.08
C GLY A 189 -11.83 -18.52 2.83
N ASP A 190 -12.32 -18.14 1.65
CA ASP A 190 -12.02 -18.80 0.39
C ASP A 190 -10.80 -18.14 -0.27
N ASN A 191 -9.59 -18.64 0.02
CA ASN A 191 -8.35 -18.10 -0.51
C ASN A 191 -7.90 -18.83 -1.77
N PRO A 192 -7.92 -18.19 -2.96
CA PRO A 192 -7.50 -18.78 -4.23
C PRO A 192 -5.98 -18.75 -4.44
N CYS A 193 -5.19 -18.22 -3.50
CA CYS A 193 -3.77 -18.00 -3.64
C CYS A 193 -3.06 -18.31 -2.31
N VAL A 194 -2.64 -19.57 -2.12
CA VAL A 194 -1.95 -20.01 -0.91
C VAL A 194 -0.56 -20.50 -1.30
N PRO A 195 0.54 -20.12 -0.62
CA PRO A 195 1.85 -20.66 -0.89
C PRO A 195 1.81 -22.19 -0.82
N TYR A 196 2.30 -22.86 -1.86
CA TYR A 196 2.27 -24.32 -1.99
C TYR A 196 0.86 -24.96 -1.94
N GLY A 197 -0.21 -24.17 -2.14
CA GLY A 197 -1.60 -24.62 -2.15
C GLY A 197 -1.92 -25.50 -3.36
N GLN A 198 -2.65 -26.61 -3.13
CA GLN A 198 -3.08 -27.52 -4.21
C GLN A 198 -4.32 -27.00 -4.96
N THR A 199 -5.06 -26.07 -4.37
CA THR A 199 -6.33 -25.55 -4.90
C THR A 199 -6.20 -24.12 -5.45
N ASN A 200 -4.97 -23.66 -5.68
CA ASN A 200 -4.72 -22.32 -6.21
C ASN A 200 -5.37 -22.12 -7.58
N ASN A 201 -5.95 -20.92 -7.79
CA ASN A 201 -6.68 -20.62 -9.01
C ASN A 201 -6.37 -19.20 -9.50
N ARG A 202 -5.52 -19.11 -10.51
CA ARG A 202 -5.10 -17.86 -11.14
C ARG A 202 -6.29 -16.98 -11.61
N ALA A 203 -7.29 -17.61 -12.26
CA ALA A 203 -8.42 -16.84 -12.78
C ALA A 203 -9.26 -16.20 -11.66
N LEU A 204 -9.41 -16.90 -10.53
CA LEU A 204 -10.03 -16.32 -9.33
C LEU A 204 -9.19 -15.21 -8.72
N CYS A 205 -7.87 -15.39 -8.61
CA CYS A 205 -6.98 -14.33 -8.11
C CYS A 205 -7.14 -13.06 -8.96
N GLU A 206 -7.04 -13.19 -10.29
CA GLU A 206 -7.16 -12.08 -11.23
C GLU A 206 -8.53 -11.37 -11.15
N SER A 207 -9.63 -12.14 -11.17
CA SER A 207 -10.96 -11.57 -11.11
C SER A 207 -11.28 -10.90 -9.78
N ARG A 208 -10.86 -11.51 -8.66
CA ARG A 208 -11.12 -10.99 -7.32
C ARG A 208 -10.27 -9.75 -7.01
N GLN A 209 -8.97 -9.77 -7.33
CA GLN A 209 -8.12 -8.58 -7.11
C GLN A 209 -8.62 -7.39 -7.94
N ARG A 210 -9.07 -7.63 -9.18
CA ARG A 210 -9.70 -6.60 -10.01
C ARG A 210 -10.97 -6.04 -9.35
N SER A 211 -11.86 -6.92 -8.88
CA SER A 211 -13.08 -6.50 -8.16
C SER A 211 -12.76 -5.68 -6.90
N CYS A 212 -11.71 -6.07 -6.15
CA CYS A 212 -11.24 -5.32 -4.99
C CYS A 212 -10.74 -3.93 -5.36
N LEU A 213 -9.98 -3.81 -6.45
CA LEU A 213 -9.51 -2.52 -6.95
C LEU A 213 -10.67 -1.62 -7.37
N GLU A 214 -11.64 -2.14 -8.11
CA GLU A 214 -12.83 -1.40 -8.54
C GLU A 214 -13.69 -0.96 -7.34
N PHE A 215 -13.80 -1.80 -6.31
CA PHE A 215 -14.43 -1.45 -5.04
C PHE A 215 -13.70 -0.30 -4.32
N ILE A 216 -12.37 -0.36 -4.25
CA ILE A 216 -11.56 0.69 -3.64
C ILE A 216 -11.70 1.99 -4.43
N ASP A 217 -11.60 1.94 -5.76
CA ASP A 217 -11.74 3.09 -6.64
C ASP A 217 -13.03 3.88 -6.39
N ALA A 218 -14.15 3.16 -6.33
CA ALA A 218 -15.45 3.77 -6.08
C ALA A 218 -15.54 4.48 -4.72
N ARG A 219 -14.81 4.00 -3.72
CA ARG A 219 -14.84 4.55 -2.35
C ARG A 219 -13.80 5.64 -2.10
N LEU A 220 -12.71 5.68 -2.89
CA LEU A 220 -11.66 6.69 -2.75
C LEU A 220 -12.07 8.06 -3.29
N ALA A 221 -13.11 8.16 -4.14
CA ALA A 221 -13.49 9.40 -4.80
C ALA A 221 -13.55 10.62 -3.86
N PRO A 222 -14.22 10.60 -2.68
CA PRO A 222 -14.28 11.75 -1.79
C PRO A 222 -12.91 12.14 -1.22
N LEU A 223 -12.03 11.16 -0.97
CA LEU A 223 -10.68 11.41 -0.47
C LEU A 223 -9.81 12.05 -1.56
N LEU A 224 -9.86 11.54 -2.79
CA LEU A 224 -9.17 12.10 -3.94
C LEU A 224 -9.65 13.54 -4.23
N ASP A 225 -10.96 13.78 -4.12
CA ASP A 225 -11.55 15.12 -4.28
C ASP A 225 -11.01 16.10 -3.23
N ALA A 226 -10.89 15.67 -1.98
CA ALA A 226 -10.34 16.51 -0.90
C ALA A 226 -8.88 16.92 -1.17
N PHE A 227 -8.10 16.11 -1.88
CA PHE A 227 -6.70 16.37 -2.24
C PHE A 227 -6.51 16.81 -3.70
N SER A 228 -7.58 17.21 -4.40
CA SER A 228 -7.52 17.49 -5.86
C SER A 228 -6.52 18.56 -6.28
N GLU A 229 -6.14 19.48 -5.40
CA GLU A 229 -5.13 20.53 -5.65
C GLU A 229 -3.76 20.17 -5.05
N ALA A 230 -3.69 19.09 -4.30
CA ALA A 230 -2.50 18.64 -3.58
C ALA A 230 -1.69 17.63 -4.40
N THR A 231 -0.66 17.07 -3.77
CA THR A 231 0.09 15.94 -4.33
C THR A 231 -0.58 14.64 -3.94
N ILE A 232 -0.90 13.79 -4.92
CA ILE A 232 -1.52 12.49 -4.75
C ILE A 232 -0.62 11.42 -5.36
N LEU A 233 -0.27 10.42 -4.56
CA LEU A 233 0.39 9.18 -5.00
C LEU A 233 -0.52 8.01 -4.62
N VAL A 234 -1.01 7.26 -5.61
CA VAL A 234 -1.67 5.98 -5.40
C VAL A 234 -0.82 4.92 -6.06
N THR A 235 -0.35 3.95 -5.28
CA THR A 235 0.54 2.88 -5.76
C THR A 235 0.25 1.59 -5.03
N ALA A 236 1.02 0.53 -5.30
CA ALA A 236 1.06 -0.64 -4.43
C ALA A 236 2.44 -0.75 -3.76
N ASP A 237 2.49 -1.44 -2.66
CA ASP A 237 3.72 -1.75 -1.94
C ASP A 237 4.48 -2.93 -2.57
N HIS A 238 3.75 -3.88 -3.16
CA HIS A 238 4.23 -4.99 -4.00
C HIS A 238 3.05 -5.58 -4.77
N GLY A 239 3.28 -6.60 -5.57
CA GLY A 239 2.26 -7.43 -6.20
C GLY A 239 2.31 -8.87 -5.70
N ASP A 240 1.60 -9.77 -6.37
CA ASP A 240 1.54 -11.20 -6.10
C ASP A 240 1.89 -12.03 -7.36
N CYS A 241 2.47 -13.21 -7.17
CA CYS A 241 2.51 -14.26 -8.18
C CYS A 241 1.23 -15.10 -8.13
N TRP A 242 0.77 -15.54 -9.29
CA TRP A 242 -0.39 -16.42 -9.46
C TRP A 242 -0.05 -17.63 -10.33
N GLY A 243 1.02 -18.33 -9.94
CA GLY A 243 1.53 -19.52 -10.62
C GLY A 243 2.64 -19.22 -11.63
N GLU A 244 3.05 -17.98 -11.82
CA GLU A 244 4.21 -17.64 -12.64
C GLU A 244 5.46 -18.28 -12.03
N ASP A 245 6.26 -18.97 -12.86
CA ASP A 245 7.43 -19.74 -12.42
C ASP A 245 7.14 -20.74 -11.29
N GLY A 246 5.88 -21.17 -11.11
CA GLY A 246 5.44 -22.02 -10.00
C GLY A 246 5.28 -21.28 -8.67
N LEU A 247 5.40 -19.95 -8.66
CA LEU A 247 5.30 -19.10 -7.47
C LEU A 247 3.85 -18.65 -7.23
N TRP A 248 3.51 -18.54 -5.95
CA TRP A 248 2.20 -18.05 -5.49
C TRP A 248 2.39 -17.07 -4.35
N GLU A 249 1.53 -16.04 -4.27
CA GLU A 249 1.65 -14.91 -3.36
C GLU A 249 2.92 -14.07 -3.60
N HIS A 250 3.43 -13.49 -2.52
CA HIS A 250 4.56 -12.56 -2.48
C HIS A 250 5.66 -13.07 -1.53
N GLY A 251 6.61 -12.23 -1.17
CA GLY A 251 7.74 -12.60 -0.31
C GLY A 251 8.94 -13.14 -1.10
N THR A 252 8.83 -13.19 -2.42
CA THR A 252 9.92 -13.59 -3.33
C THR A 252 10.03 -12.56 -4.45
N TRP A 253 11.26 -12.25 -4.86
CA TRP A 253 11.46 -11.37 -6.00
C TRP A 253 11.00 -12.03 -7.29
N HIS A 254 10.05 -11.38 -7.97
CA HIS A 254 9.56 -11.74 -9.31
C HIS A 254 9.02 -10.47 -9.98
N ALA A 255 9.00 -10.39 -11.32
CA ALA A 255 8.42 -9.23 -11.99
C ALA A 255 6.98 -8.93 -11.52
N LYS A 256 6.18 -9.97 -11.25
CA LYS A 256 4.79 -9.82 -10.78
C LYS A 256 4.64 -9.34 -9.34
N THR A 257 5.65 -9.53 -8.50
CA THR A 257 5.67 -8.96 -7.14
C THR A 257 6.30 -7.56 -7.11
N MET A 258 7.10 -7.21 -8.11
CA MET A 258 7.84 -5.96 -8.14
C MET A 258 7.20 -4.88 -9.04
N GLU A 259 6.52 -5.27 -10.13
CA GLU A 259 5.84 -4.32 -11.01
C GLU A 259 4.50 -3.91 -10.42
N VAL A 260 4.38 -2.64 -10.07
CA VAL A 260 3.20 -2.05 -9.41
C VAL A 260 2.67 -0.85 -10.18
N PRO A 261 1.38 -0.52 -10.05
CA PRO A 261 0.85 0.70 -10.64
C PRO A 261 1.26 1.92 -9.81
N LEU A 262 1.41 3.06 -10.51
CA LEU A 262 1.54 4.37 -9.89
C LEU A 262 0.61 5.35 -10.61
N TRP A 263 -0.35 5.92 -9.89
CA TRP A 263 -1.06 7.13 -10.29
C TRP A 263 -0.46 8.31 -9.53
N LEU A 264 -0.08 9.35 -10.26
CA LEU A 264 0.64 10.48 -9.69
C LEU A 264 0.04 11.81 -10.15
N GLN A 265 -0.25 12.66 -9.18
CA GLN A 265 -0.55 14.06 -9.38
C GLN A 265 0.36 14.88 -8.47
N VAL A 266 0.95 15.93 -8.97
CA VAL A 266 1.81 16.84 -8.19
C VAL A 266 1.16 18.23 -8.17
N ARG A 267 0.72 18.67 -7.00
CA ARG A 267 0.06 19.98 -6.81
C ARG A 267 -1.03 20.25 -7.86
N GLY A 268 -1.96 19.30 -8.00
CA GLY A 268 -3.06 19.37 -8.95
C GLY A 268 -2.70 19.01 -10.39
N LEU A 269 -1.42 18.88 -10.74
CA LEU A 269 -0.99 18.57 -12.10
C LEU A 269 -0.75 17.06 -12.26
N ARG A 270 -1.41 16.46 -13.25
CA ARG A 270 -1.24 15.03 -13.58
C ARG A 270 0.14 14.76 -14.14
N VAL A 271 0.73 13.64 -13.70
CA VAL A 271 1.98 13.13 -14.27
C VAL A 271 1.65 11.93 -15.15
N THR A 272 2.06 11.98 -16.41
CA THR A 272 1.86 10.89 -17.38
C THR A 272 3.21 10.30 -17.76
N SER A 273 3.25 8.98 -18.02
CA SER A 273 4.45 8.36 -18.59
C SER A 273 4.68 8.84 -20.03
N PRO A 274 5.93 9.10 -20.43
CA PRO A 274 6.25 9.36 -21.83
C PRO A 274 5.89 8.21 -22.78
N GLU A 275 5.82 6.98 -22.28
CA GLU A 275 5.43 5.79 -23.04
C GLU A 275 3.91 5.67 -23.25
N ALA A 276 3.09 6.52 -22.62
CA ALA A 276 1.65 6.52 -22.75
C ALA A 276 1.13 7.50 -23.82
N ALA A 277 2.01 8.07 -24.63
CA ALA A 277 1.60 8.81 -25.83
C ALA A 277 1.20 7.81 -26.93
N PRO A 278 0.03 7.98 -27.60
CA PRO A 278 -0.47 7.08 -28.62
C PRO A 278 0.43 7.04 -29.88
#